data_bf92f698684941ca72223a57de8fb540
#
_entry.id   bf92f698684941ca72223a57de8fb540
#
_cell.length_a   1.000
_cell.length_b   1.000
_cell.length_c   1.000
_cell.angle_alpha   90.00
_cell.angle_beta   90.00
_cell.angle_gamma   90.00
#
_symmetry.space_group_name_H-M   'P 1'
#
loop_
_entity.id
_entity.type
_entity.pdbx_description
1 polymer ?
#
loop_
_entity_poly.entity_id
_entity_poly.type
_entity_poly.pdbx_seq_one_letter_code
_entity_poly.pdbx_strand_id
1 'polypeptide(L)'
;MVLFIIGSVSIGLFLGFSNNKLQLDAPTPWQIGFQDGASPGFEGIVTLHDSIMFYLIWILVSVFWVLMSLISYFSSNKSTLVYKYLNHGTLIELIWTISPALVLIAIAFPSFKLLYTLDEVIDPALTVKVTGHQWYWSYEYSDMLTESGEAIEFDSYLIPESDLEIGQLRLLDVDQRLVVPVDTHVRYIVTGENISPLNIYKIKNLIIC
;
A
#
# COMPACT_ATOMS: atom_id res chain seq x y z
N MET A 1 -12.57 -28.94 17.65
CA MET A 1 -13.59 -28.41 16.73
C MET A 1 -13.43 -26.91 16.39
N VAL A 2 -13.12 -26.06 17.34
CA VAL A 2 -12.89 -24.60 17.07
C VAL A 2 -11.64 -24.34 16.23
N LEU A 3 -10.56 -25.10 16.39
CA LEU A 3 -9.33 -24.97 15.60
C LEU A 3 -9.52 -25.33 14.11
N PHE A 4 -10.46 -26.24 13.79
CA PHE A 4 -10.76 -26.61 12.40
C PHE A 4 -11.57 -25.53 11.67
N ILE A 5 -12.40 -24.79 12.38
CA ILE A 5 -13.21 -23.70 11.81
C ILE A 5 -12.33 -22.49 11.52
N ILE A 6 -11.36 -22.17 12.37
CA ILE A 6 -10.40 -21.08 12.15
C ILE A 6 -9.48 -21.40 10.97
N GLY A 7 -9.04 -22.65 10.83
CA GLY A 7 -8.24 -23.11 9.69
C GLY A 7 -9.01 -23.03 8.36
N SER A 8 -10.28 -23.37 8.33
CA SER A 8 -11.10 -23.32 7.10
C SER A 8 -11.49 -21.91 6.69
N VAL A 9 -11.69 -21.00 7.65
CA VAL A 9 -11.96 -19.57 7.36
C VAL A 9 -10.72 -18.88 6.84
N SER A 10 -9.53 -19.14 7.39
CA SER A 10 -8.28 -18.56 6.89
C SER A 10 -7.91 -19.08 5.49
N ILE A 11 -8.15 -20.34 5.18
CA ILE A 11 -7.95 -20.90 3.84
C ILE A 11 -8.97 -20.34 2.84
N GLY A 12 -10.22 -20.15 3.26
CA GLY A 12 -11.27 -19.53 2.43
C GLY A 12 -11.01 -18.06 2.12
N LEU A 13 -10.45 -17.30 3.06
CA LEU A 13 -10.03 -15.91 2.81
C LEU A 13 -8.82 -15.84 1.84
N PHE A 14 -7.89 -16.79 1.94
CA PHE A 14 -6.71 -16.84 1.06
C PHE A 14 -7.04 -17.33 -0.36
N LEU A 15 -8.03 -18.22 -0.52
CA LEU A 15 -8.44 -18.74 -1.83
C LEU A 15 -9.48 -17.89 -2.56
N GLY A 16 -10.14 -16.95 -1.86
CA GLY A 16 -11.11 -16.02 -2.45
C GLY A 16 -10.47 -14.88 -3.25
N PHE A 17 -9.16 -14.65 -3.12
CA PHE A 17 -8.43 -13.58 -3.82
C PHE A 17 -7.89 -13.96 -5.20
N SER A 18 -8.16 -15.18 -5.70
CA SER A 18 -7.65 -15.65 -7.00
C SER A 18 -8.67 -15.54 -8.13
N ASN A 19 -9.46 -14.48 -8.19
CA ASN A 19 -10.12 -14.10 -9.43
C ASN A 19 -9.30 -12.98 -10.08
N ASN A 20 -8.20 -13.37 -10.72
CA ASN A 20 -7.40 -12.53 -11.61
C ASN A 20 -8.23 -12.11 -12.84
N LYS A 21 -9.18 -11.23 -12.66
CA LYS A 21 -9.57 -10.32 -13.71
C LYS A 21 -8.54 -9.20 -13.66
N LEU A 22 -7.71 -9.13 -14.67
CA LEU A 22 -6.87 -7.99 -14.99
C LEU A 22 -7.78 -6.75 -15.09
N GLN A 23 -8.07 -6.13 -13.96
CA GLN A 23 -8.72 -4.84 -13.87
C GLN A 23 -7.62 -3.83 -13.66
N LEU A 24 -6.88 -3.57 -14.74
CA LEU A 24 -5.87 -2.54 -14.79
C LEU A 24 -6.54 -1.22 -14.36
N ASP A 25 -6.08 -0.66 -13.25
CA ASP A 25 -6.38 0.67 -12.71
C ASP A 25 -7.80 0.97 -12.20
N ALA A 26 -8.79 0.14 -12.46
CA ALA A 26 -10.13 0.37 -11.94
C ALA A 26 -10.26 -0.13 -10.49
N PRO A 27 -10.61 0.73 -9.52
CA PRO A 27 -10.90 0.29 -8.17
C PRO A 27 -12.17 -0.58 -8.15
N THR A 28 -12.10 -1.71 -7.45
CA THR A 28 -13.27 -2.58 -7.27
C THR A 28 -14.08 -2.16 -6.05
N PRO A 29 -15.43 -2.32 -6.06
CA PRO A 29 -16.24 -2.07 -4.87
C PRO A 29 -15.77 -2.90 -3.67
N TRP A 30 -15.63 -2.27 -2.51
CA TRP A 30 -15.14 -2.90 -1.27
C TRP A 30 -13.70 -3.44 -1.34
N GLN A 31 -12.88 -2.91 -2.20
CA GLN A 31 -11.48 -3.31 -2.33
C GLN A 31 -10.71 -3.03 -1.03
N ILE A 32 -10.11 -4.09 -0.47
CA ILE A 32 -9.29 -4.02 0.74
C ILE A 32 -7.80 -3.99 0.39
N GLY A 33 -7.43 -4.61 -0.74
CA GLY A 33 -6.05 -4.65 -1.23
C GLY A 33 -5.68 -3.47 -2.11
N PHE A 34 -4.45 -3.49 -2.60
CA PHE A 34 -3.93 -2.51 -3.57
C PHE A 34 -4.37 -2.88 -4.99
N GLN A 35 -4.24 -1.92 -5.89
CA GLN A 35 -4.31 -2.14 -7.32
C GLN A 35 -3.07 -2.88 -7.82
N ASP A 36 -3.10 -3.38 -9.07
CA ASP A 36 -1.97 -4.10 -9.65
C ASP A 36 -0.76 -3.17 -9.79
N GLY A 37 0.41 -3.66 -9.39
CA GLY A 37 1.65 -2.90 -9.44
C GLY A 37 2.26 -2.90 -10.83
N ALA A 38 2.60 -1.72 -11.36
CA ALA A 38 3.30 -1.58 -12.63
C ALA A 38 4.82 -1.47 -12.48
N SER A 39 5.34 -1.41 -11.25
CA SER A 39 6.77 -1.29 -10.99
C SER A 39 7.25 -2.26 -9.90
N PRO A 40 8.52 -2.73 -9.97
CA PRO A 40 9.10 -3.57 -8.92
C PRO A 40 9.08 -2.91 -7.52
N GLY A 41 9.21 -1.58 -7.47
CA GLY A 41 9.11 -0.83 -6.22
C GLY A 41 7.71 -0.93 -5.59
N PHE A 42 6.66 -0.86 -6.39
CA PHE A 42 5.29 -0.99 -5.91
C PHE A 42 4.99 -2.43 -5.45
N GLU A 43 5.44 -3.45 -6.17
CA GLU A 43 5.34 -4.86 -5.73
C GLU A 43 6.02 -5.08 -4.38
N GLY A 44 7.17 -4.43 -4.17
CA GLY A 44 7.85 -4.43 -2.88
C GLY A 44 7.00 -3.81 -1.76
N ILE A 45 6.28 -2.73 -2.04
CA ILE A 45 5.36 -2.08 -1.09
C ILE A 45 4.20 -3.02 -0.74
N VAL A 46 3.59 -3.67 -1.73
CA VAL A 46 2.49 -4.63 -1.52
C VAL A 46 2.96 -5.81 -0.66
N THR A 47 4.11 -6.38 -0.98
CA THR A 47 4.71 -7.50 -0.23
C THR A 47 5.00 -7.11 1.22
N LEU A 48 5.53 -5.90 1.47
CA LEU A 48 5.76 -5.39 2.82
C LEU A 48 4.44 -5.21 3.57
N HIS A 49 3.44 -4.60 2.92
CA HIS A 49 2.11 -4.41 3.51
C HIS A 49 1.49 -5.74 3.94
N ASP A 50 1.51 -6.76 3.08
CA ASP A 50 0.94 -8.07 3.38
C ASP A 50 1.66 -8.75 4.55
N SER A 51 2.98 -8.60 4.62
CA SER A 51 3.78 -9.09 5.75
C SER A 51 3.39 -8.40 7.06
N ILE A 52 3.20 -7.08 7.04
CA ILE A 52 2.77 -6.31 8.23
C ILE A 52 1.35 -6.70 8.63
N MET A 53 0.43 -6.82 7.67
CA MET A 53 -0.95 -7.21 7.92
C MET A 53 -1.06 -8.61 8.55
N PHE A 54 -0.19 -9.54 8.15
CA PHE A 54 -0.11 -10.85 8.79
C PHE A 54 0.16 -10.74 10.30
N TYR A 55 1.17 -9.95 10.71
CA TYR A 55 1.47 -9.73 12.13
C TYR A 55 0.34 -9.02 12.85
N LEU A 56 -0.27 -8.01 12.24
CA LEU A 56 -1.37 -7.24 12.85
C LEU A 56 -2.61 -8.11 13.09
N ILE A 57 -2.98 -8.96 12.13
CA ILE A 57 -4.10 -9.89 12.27
C ILE A 57 -3.81 -10.90 13.39
N TRP A 58 -2.58 -11.42 13.45
CA TRP A 58 -2.19 -12.35 14.49
C TRP A 58 -2.27 -11.73 15.89
N ILE A 59 -1.81 -10.48 16.05
CA ILE A 59 -1.91 -9.72 17.30
C ILE A 59 -3.40 -9.48 17.65
N LEU A 60 -4.22 -9.05 16.69
CA LEU A 60 -5.65 -8.81 16.90
C LEU A 60 -6.36 -10.06 17.42
N VAL A 61 -6.13 -11.21 16.78
CA VAL A 61 -6.73 -12.49 17.19
C VAL A 61 -6.25 -12.89 18.57
N SER A 62 -4.96 -12.74 18.88
CA SER A 62 -4.38 -13.08 20.18
C SER A 62 -4.98 -12.22 21.30
N VAL A 63 -5.05 -10.90 21.12
CA VAL A 63 -5.62 -9.96 22.10
C VAL A 63 -7.10 -10.24 22.30
N PHE A 64 -7.86 -10.44 21.22
CA PHE A 64 -9.27 -10.77 21.30
C PHE A 64 -9.51 -12.08 22.03
N TRP A 65 -8.71 -13.12 21.75
CA TRP A 65 -8.80 -14.40 22.44
C TRP A 65 -8.52 -14.29 23.94
N VAL A 66 -7.49 -13.53 24.34
CA VAL A 66 -7.18 -13.30 25.77
C VAL A 66 -8.33 -12.56 26.44
N LEU A 67 -8.86 -11.50 25.82
CA LEU A 67 -9.98 -10.72 26.34
C LEU A 67 -11.22 -11.61 26.55
N MET A 68 -11.63 -12.37 25.55
CA MET A 68 -12.79 -13.26 25.63
C MET A 68 -12.59 -14.39 26.64
N SER A 69 -11.36 -14.89 26.77
CA SER A 69 -11.02 -15.87 27.80
C SER A 69 -11.17 -15.29 29.20
N LEU A 70 -10.68 -14.08 29.46
CA LEU A 70 -10.81 -13.40 30.75
C LEU A 70 -12.28 -13.18 31.12
N ILE A 71 -13.09 -12.68 30.20
CA ILE A 71 -14.54 -12.46 30.44
C ILE A 71 -15.23 -13.79 30.73
N SER A 72 -14.89 -14.85 30.03
CA SER A 72 -15.52 -16.15 30.18
C SER A 72 -15.15 -16.85 31.50
N TYR A 73 -13.90 -16.75 31.92
CA TYR A 73 -13.41 -17.42 33.15
C TYR A 73 -13.72 -16.64 34.42
N PHE A 74 -13.67 -15.33 34.37
CA PHE A 74 -13.88 -14.45 35.54
C PHE A 74 -15.28 -13.85 35.62
N SER A 75 -16.25 -14.40 34.92
CA SER A 75 -17.65 -14.02 35.07
C SER A 75 -18.15 -14.30 36.49
N SER A 76 -18.87 -13.36 37.09
CA SER A 76 -19.38 -13.43 38.46
C SER A 76 -20.23 -14.67 38.77
N ASN A 77 -20.85 -15.27 37.74
CA ASN A 77 -21.66 -16.49 37.88
C ASN A 77 -20.86 -17.79 37.90
N LYS A 78 -19.57 -17.75 37.51
CA LYS A 78 -18.75 -18.98 37.35
C LYS A 78 -17.57 -19.07 38.32
N SER A 79 -17.03 -17.97 38.79
CA SER A 79 -15.85 -17.98 39.65
C SER A 79 -16.17 -17.64 41.09
N THR A 80 -15.95 -18.61 42.01
CA THR A 80 -16.01 -18.41 43.48
C THR A 80 -14.66 -17.96 44.04
N LEU A 81 -13.58 -18.01 43.25
CA LEU A 81 -12.24 -17.66 43.68
C LEU A 81 -11.92 -16.21 43.30
N VAL A 82 -11.69 -15.38 44.29
CA VAL A 82 -11.26 -13.98 44.13
C VAL A 82 -9.89 -13.79 44.71
N TYR A 83 -8.89 -13.54 43.86
CA TYR A 83 -7.53 -13.24 44.28
C TYR A 83 -7.38 -11.75 44.59
N LYS A 84 -7.79 -11.33 45.78
CA LYS A 84 -7.79 -9.90 46.18
C LYS A 84 -6.41 -9.24 46.30
N TYR A 85 -5.36 -10.04 46.43
CA TYR A 85 -3.98 -9.55 46.71
C TYR A 85 -3.03 -9.72 45.54
N LEU A 86 -3.53 -10.19 44.37
CA LEU A 86 -2.71 -10.31 43.17
C LEU A 86 -2.66 -8.97 42.43
N ASN A 87 -1.64 -8.16 42.71
CA ASN A 87 -1.53 -6.81 42.16
C ASN A 87 -0.58 -6.71 40.97
N HIS A 88 0.33 -7.68 40.79
CA HIS A 88 1.32 -7.67 39.72
C HIS A 88 1.77 -9.09 39.35
N GLY A 89 2.30 -9.23 38.15
CA GLY A 89 2.85 -10.49 37.64
C GLY A 89 4.09 -10.25 36.79
N THR A 90 5.25 -10.22 37.41
CA THR A 90 6.53 -9.83 36.78
C THR A 90 6.82 -10.62 35.50
N LEU A 91 6.55 -11.93 35.49
CA LEU A 91 6.81 -12.77 34.33
C LEU A 91 5.91 -12.40 33.14
N ILE A 92 4.63 -12.21 33.37
CA ILE A 92 3.69 -11.87 32.30
C ILE A 92 3.95 -10.46 31.76
N GLU A 93 4.32 -9.52 32.64
CA GLU A 93 4.72 -8.16 32.26
C GLU A 93 5.95 -8.17 31.35
N LEU A 94 6.95 -8.98 31.67
CA LEU A 94 8.11 -9.16 30.83
C LEU A 94 7.77 -9.74 29.47
N ILE A 95 6.90 -10.75 29.42
CA ILE A 95 6.47 -11.39 28.16
C ILE A 95 5.75 -10.39 27.27
N TRP A 96 4.75 -9.63 27.77
CA TRP A 96 4.01 -8.69 26.93
C TRP A 96 4.82 -7.45 26.56
N THR A 97 5.92 -7.14 27.25
CA THR A 97 6.83 -6.07 26.85
C THR A 97 7.80 -6.52 25.76
N ILE A 98 8.36 -7.73 25.88
CA ILE A 98 9.34 -8.24 24.92
C ILE A 98 8.67 -8.70 23.61
N SER A 99 7.50 -9.32 23.66
CA SER A 99 6.86 -9.88 22.45
C SER A 99 6.54 -8.82 21.40
N PRO A 100 5.98 -7.63 21.71
CA PRO A 100 5.80 -6.57 20.70
C PRO A 100 7.13 -6.05 20.15
N ALA A 101 8.17 -5.95 20.97
CA ALA A 101 9.49 -5.52 20.52
C ALA A 101 10.06 -6.48 19.47
N LEU A 102 9.92 -7.79 19.66
CA LEU A 102 10.35 -8.79 18.67
C LEU A 102 9.57 -8.69 17.36
N VAL A 103 8.27 -8.43 17.44
CA VAL A 103 7.43 -8.21 16.23
C VAL A 103 7.89 -6.97 15.48
N LEU A 104 8.16 -5.86 16.18
CA LEU A 104 8.67 -4.63 15.57
C LEU A 104 10.01 -4.85 14.87
N ILE A 105 10.92 -5.61 15.48
CA ILE A 105 12.21 -5.98 14.88
C ILE A 105 11.96 -6.81 13.59
N ALA A 106 11.05 -7.78 13.64
CA ALA A 106 10.73 -8.61 12.49
C ALA A 106 10.16 -7.80 11.31
N ILE A 107 9.40 -6.73 11.59
CA ILE A 107 8.87 -5.81 10.58
C ILE A 107 9.95 -4.84 10.08
N ALA A 108 10.88 -4.43 10.92
CA ALA A 108 11.90 -3.44 10.58
C ALA A 108 12.84 -3.92 9.46
N PHE A 109 13.26 -5.19 9.46
CA PHE A 109 14.17 -5.72 8.44
C PHE A 109 13.63 -5.62 7.00
N PRO A 110 12.44 -6.13 6.67
CA PRO A 110 11.88 -5.97 5.33
C PRO A 110 11.58 -4.50 4.99
N SER A 111 11.21 -3.68 5.98
CA SER A 111 10.99 -2.25 5.79
C SER A 111 12.26 -1.53 5.38
N PHE A 112 13.39 -1.78 6.04
CA PHE A 112 14.68 -1.21 5.65
C PHE A 112 15.14 -1.70 4.27
N LYS A 113 14.95 -2.99 3.97
CA LYS A 113 15.27 -3.52 2.64
C LYS A 113 14.52 -2.75 1.55
N LEU A 114 13.21 -2.53 1.73
CA LEU A 114 12.41 -1.79 0.77
C LEU A 114 12.86 -0.32 0.67
N LEU A 115 13.15 0.32 1.80
CA LEU A 115 13.63 1.70 1.83
C LEU A 115 14.90 1.88 1.00
N TYR A 116 15.90 1.00 1.17
CA TYR A 116 17.13 1.05 0.39
C TYR A 116 16.88 0.77 -1.10
N THR A 117 16.01 -0.19 -1.42
CA THR A 117 15.66 -0.49 -2.82
C THR A 117 14.95 0.68 -3.52
N LEU A 118 14.11 1.43 -2.79
CA LEU A 118 13.41 2.60 -3.36
C LEU A 118 14.32 3.82 -3.55
N ASP A 119 15.38 3.92 -2.76
CA ASP A 119 16.33 5.04 -2.82
C ASP A 119 17.50 4.77 -3.78
N GLU A 120 17.61 3.56 -4.31
CA GLU A 120 18.65 3.19 -5.26
C GLU A 120 18.42 3.86 -6.61
N VAL A 121 19.38 4.68 -7.02
CA VAL A 121 19.37 5.36 -8.32
C VAL A 121 20.15 4.52 -9.32
N ILE A 122 19.42 3.80 -10.17
CA ILE A 122 20.01 3.08 -11.31
C ILE A 122 20.06 4.02 -12.51
N ASP A 123 21.06 3.87 -13.39
CA ASP A 123 21.16 4.67 -14.62
C ASP A 123 19.87 4.54 -15.45
N PRO A 124 19.10 5.60 -15.62
CA PRO A 124 17.85 5.55 -16.34
C PRO A 124 18.10 5.62 -17.84
N ALA A 125 17.33 4.86 -18.60
CA ALA A 125 17.31 4.95 -20.06
C ALA A 125 16.45 6.10 -20.58
N LEU A 126 15.52 6.59 -19.74
CA LEU A 126 14.63 7.69 -20.06
C LEU A 126 14.40 8.55 -18.82
N THR A 127 14.45 9.88 -18.99
CA THR A 127 14.10 10.84 -17.93
C THR A 127 12.86 11.62 -18.33
N VAL A 128 11.87 11.62 -17.47
CA VAL A 128 10.63 12.39 -17.64
C VAL A 128 10.50 13.38 -16.49
N LYS A 129 10.38 14.64 -16.80
CA LYS A 129 10.05 15.67 -15.83
C LYS A 129 8.53 15.81 -15.74
N VAL A 130 8.01 15.78 -14.54
CA VAL A 130 6.58 15.85 -14.25
C VAL A 130 6.32 17.04 -13.38
N THR A 131 5.54 18.00 -13.88
CA THR A 131 5.20 19.21 -13.15
C THR A 131 3.71 19.16 -12.78
N GLY A 132 3.42 19.23 -11.49
CA GLY A 132 2.05 19.28 -10.99
C GLY A 132 1.54 20.70 -10.94
N HIS A 133 0.39 20.92 -11.54
CA HIS A 133 -0.38 22.16 -11.48
C HIS A 133 -1.71 21.97 -10.75
N GLN A 134 -2.42 23.00 -10.41
CA GLN A 134 -3.81 22.94 -9.96
C GLN A 134 -4.68 23.02 -11.21
N TRP A 135 -5.14 21.98 -11.64
CA TRP A 135 -5.69 20.68 -11.49
C TRP A 135 -5.33 19.83 -12.73
N TYR A 136 -4.11 19.90 -13.21
CA TYR A 136 -3.58 19.17 -14.36
C TYR A 136 -2.09 18.85 -14.19
N TRP A 137 -1.54 18.03 -15.07
CA TRP A 137 -0.16 17.60 -15.07
C TRP A 137 0.52 18.01 -16.37
N SER A 138 1.75 18.50 -16.28
CA SER A 138 2.63 18.70 -17.44
C SER A 138 3.73 17.67 -17.43
N TYR A 139 3.99 17.08 -18.58
CA TYR A 139 5.04 16.09 -18.80
C TYR A 139 6.03 16.62 -19.82
N GLU A 140 7.32 16.48 -19.53
CA GLU A 140 8.42 16.84 -20.40
C GLU A 140 9.37 15.65 -20.54
N TYR A 141 9.57 15.17 -21.79
CA TYR A 141 10.57 14.16 -22.10
C TYR A 141 11.92 14.84 -22.32
N SER A 142 12.74 14.87 -21.27
CA SER A 142 14.04 15.60 -21.31
C SER A 142 15.05 15.02 -22.30
N ASP A 143 14.95 13.72 -22.60
CA ASP A 143 15.88 12.99 -23.46
C ASP A 143 15.41 12.94 -24.93
N MET A 144 14.20 13.38 -25.24
CA MET A 144 13.64 13.38 -26.58
C MET A 144 13.49 14.81 -27.07
N LEU A 145 14.23 15.14 -28.16
CA LEU A 145 14.15 16.43 -28.80
C LEU A 145 13.35 16.34 -30.08
N THR A 146 12.55 17.36 -30.32
CA THR A 146 11.85 17.58 -31.59
C THR A 146 12.86 17.96 -32.69
N GLU A 147 12.47 17.93 -33.96
CA GLU A 147 13.29 18.37 -35.08
C GLU A 147 13.78 19.84 -34.93
N SER A 148 13.05 20.66 -34.15
CA SER A 148 13.42 22.02 -33.75
C SER A 148 14.46 22.10 -32.63
N GLY A 149 14.83 20.97 -31.99
CA GLY A 149 15.75 20.91 -30.86
C GLY A 149 15.12 21.24 -29.50
N GLU A 150 13.79 21.32 -29.43
CA GLU A 150 13.03 21.53 -28.17
C GLU A 150 12.58 20.18 -27.59
N ALA A 151 12.51 20.08 -26.25
CA ALA A 151 11.99 18.91 -25.56
C ALA A 151 10.49 18.74 -25.88
N ILE A 152 10.05 17.47 -25.93
CA ILE A 152 8.62 17.16 -26.12
C ILE A 152 7.91 17.44 -24.80
N GLU A 153 7.03 18.44 -24.80
CA GLU A 153 6.22 18.81 -23.64
C GLU A 153 4.73 18.74 -23.99
N PHE A 154 3.92 18.28 -23.05
CA PHE A 154 2.45 18.28 -23.18
C PHE A 154 1.78 18.32 -21.83
N ASP A 155 0.55 18.87 -21.83
CA ASP A 155 -0.31 18.91 -20.66
C ASP A 155 -1.32 17.75 -20.71
N SER A 156 -1.64 17.25 -19.54
CA SER A 156 -2.60 16.15 -19.34
C SER A 156 -3.72 16.61 -18.44
N TYR A 157 -4.91 16.72 -19.01
CA TYR A 157 -6.12 17.14 -18.32
C TYR A 157 -7.04 15.94 -18.06
N LEU A 158 -7.74 15.98 -16.93
CA LEU A 158 -8.76 15.00 -16.60
C LEU A 158 -9.97 15.20 -17.54
N ILE A 159 -10.49 14.11 -18.11
CA ILE A 159 -11.68 14.15 -18.95
C ILE A 159 -12.91 14.46 -18.09
N PRO A 160 -13.70 15.52 -18.41
CA PRO A 160 -14.93 15.82 -17.70
C PRO A 160 -15.95 14.67 -17.82
N GLU A 161 -16.77 14.50 -16.81
CA GLU A 161 -17.77 13.41 -16.77
C GLU A 161 -18.78 13.47 -17.94
N SER A 162 -19.02 14.67 -18.51
CA SER A 162 -19.87 14.88 -19.68
C SER A 162 -19.31 14.31 -20.97
N ASP A 163 -17.99 14.18 -21.07
CA ASP A 163 -17.26 13.88 -22.30
C ASP A 163 -16.70 12.45 -22.30
N LEU A 164 -16.99 11.69 -21.22
CA LEU A 164 -16.55 10.31 -21.08
C LEU A 164 -17.27 9.39 -22.09
N GLU A 165 -16.47 8.62 -22.81
CA GLU A 165 -16.94 7.55 -23.70
C GLU A 165 -17.20 6.24 -22.93
N ILE A 166 -17.95 5.33 -23.57
CA ILE A 166 -18.24 4.02 -22.98
C ILE A 166 -16.94 3.22 -22.84
N GLY A 167 -16.61 2.87 -21.61
CA GLY A 167 -15.39 2.12 -21.25
C GLY A 167 -14.31 2.97 -20.62
N GLN A 168 -14.42 4.28 -20.62
CA GLN A 168 -13.54 5.18 -19.90
C GLN A 168 -13.87 5.23 -18.40
N LEU A 169 -12.85 5.46 -17.60
CA LEU A 169 -12.97 5.45 -16.14
C LEU A 169 -13.11 6.87 -15.59
N ARG A 170 -14.19 7.09 -14.85
CA ARG A 170 -14.45 8.35 -14.16
C ARG A 170 -13.31 8.70 -13.20
N LEU A 171 -12.78 9.92 -13.27
CA LEU A 171 -11.69 10.47 -12.45
C LEU A 171 -10.33 9.74 -12.60
N LEU A 172 -10.15 8.94 -13.63
CA LEU A 172 -8.90 8.24 -13.93
C LEU A 172 -8.43 8.49 -15.36
N ASP A 173 -9.34 8.67 -16.31
CA ASP A 173 -8.97 8.91 -17.70
C ASP A 173 -8.62 10.36 -17.97
N VAL A 174 -7.58 10.53 -18.79
CA VAL A 174 -7.03 11.81 -19.21
C VAL A 174 -7.02 11.91 -20.74
N ASP A 175 -6.98 13.15 -21.25
CA ASP A 175 -6.92 13.45 -22.69
C ASP A 175 -5.61 12.98 -23.33
N GLN A 176 -4.47 13.25 -22.65
CA GLN A 176 -3.14 12.83 -23.11
C GLN A 176 -2.46 11.97 -22.05
N ARG A 177 -2.17 10.72 -22.43
CA ARG A 177 -1.52 9.76 -21.54
C ARG A 177 -0.01 9.79 -21.70
N LEU A 178 0.72 9.68 -20.58
CA LEU A 178 2.16 9.49 -20.60
C LEU A 178 2.50 8.10 -21.15
N VAL A 179 3.34 8.04 -22.18
CA VAL A 179 3.78 6.79 -22.80
C VAL A 179 5.23 6.51 -22.39
N VAL A 180 5.45 5.35 -21.80
CA VAL A 180 6.78 4.92 -21.35
C VAL A 180 7.09 3.52 -21.91
N PRO A 181 8.37 3.20 -22.19
CA PRO A 181 8.75 1.87 -22.65
C PRO A 181 8.64 0.83 -21.53
N VAL A 182 8.24 -0.38 -21.90
CA VAL A 182 8.15 -1.53 -21.01
C VAL A 182 9.56 -2.05 -20.69
N ASP A 183 9.75 -2.65 -19.52
CA ASP A 183 11.01 -3.26 -19.05
C ASP A 183 12.23 -2.30 -19.10
N THR A 184 11.99 -1.02 -18.87
CA THR A 184 13.01 0.02 -18.97
C THR A 184 13.07 0.82 -17.67
N HIS A 185 14.27 1.19 -17.22
CA HIS A 185 14.45 2.08 -16.08
C HIS A 185 14.13 3.53 -16.48
N VAL A 186 13.04 4.05 -15.96
CA VAL A 186 12.58 5.43 -16.19
C VAL A 186 12.75 6.25 -14.92
N ARG A 187 13.39 7.41 -15.05
CA ARG A 187 13.52 8.38 -13.97
C ARG A 187 12.42 9.43 -14.08
N TYR A 188 11.63 9.58 -13.02
CA TYR A 188 10.66 10.65 -12.90
C TYR A 188 11.19 11.75 -11.98
N ILE A 189 11.34 12.97 -12.52
CA ILE A 189 11.67 14.17 -11.75
C ILE A 189 10.37 14.92 -11.49
N VAL A 190 9.81 14.74 -10.28
CA VAL A 190 8.52 15.32 -9.93
C VAL A 190 8.72 16.66 -9.23
N THR A 191 8.14 17.71 -9.81
CA THR A 191 8.11 19.06 -9.27
C THR A 191 6.66 19.54 -9.13
N GLY A 192 6.43 20.61 -8.39
CA GLY A 192 5.11 21.21 -8.26
C GLY A 192 5.20 22.73 -8.37
N GLU A 193 4.37 23.29 -9.20
CA GLU A 193 4.20 24.73 -9.30
C GLU A 193 2.97 25.14 -8.49
N ASN A 194 3.17 26.01 -7.49
CA ASN A 194 2.12 26.47 -6.57
C ASN A 194 1.42 25.37 -5.74
N ILE A 195 2.05 24.21 -5.55
CA ILE A 195 1.51 23.12 -4.73
C ILE A 195 2.30 23.04 -3.42
N SER A 196 1.57 22.92 -2.30
CA SER A 196 2.19 22.65 -1.01
C SER A 196 3.03 21.36 -1.05
N PRO A 197 4.27 21.34 -0.50
CA PRO A 197 5.17 20.19 -0.58
C PRO A 197 4.56 18.88 -0.03
N LEU A 198 3.57 18.97 0.84
CA LEU A 198 2.82 17.81 1.38
C LEU A 198 2.05 17.04 0.30
N ASN A 199 1.65 17.64 -0.80
CA ASN A 199 0.91 16.98 -1.86
C ASN A 199 1.81 16.26 -2.87
N ILE A 200 3.08 16.61 -2.97
CA ILE A 200 4.05 16.00 -3.90
C ILE A 200 4.32 14.53 -3.54
N TYR A 201 4.32 14.19 -2.26
CA TYR A 201 4.52 12.80 -1.82
C TYR A 201 3.36 11.85 -2.19
N LYS A 202 2.17 12.38 -2.32
CA LYS A 202 0.97 11.60 -2.73
C LYS A 202 1.00 11.20 -4.22
N ILE A 203 1.79 11.90 -4.99
CA ILE A 203 1.84 11.85 -6.45
C ILE A 203 2.84 10.80 -6.96
N LYS A 204 3.89 10.49 -6.19
CA LYS A 204 4.88 9.45 -6.54
C LYS A 204 4.27 8.08 -6.82
N ASN A 205 3.06 7.81 -6.33
CA ASN A 205 2.37 6.54 -6.49
C ASN A 205 1.29 6.54 -7.59
N LEU A 206 1.01 7.71 -8.22
CA LEU A 206 -0.11 7.86 -9.15
C LEU A 206 0.30 7.90 -10.64
N ILE A 207 1.60 7.92 -10.92
CA ILE A 207 2.12 8.25 -12.26
C ILE A 207 2.43 7.01 -13.11
N ILE A 208 2.20 5.79 -12.62
CA ILE A 208 2.48 4.58 -13.39
C ILE A 208 1.16 3.91 -13.74
N CYS A 209 0.56 4.37 -14.81
CA CYS A 209 -0.49 3.67 -15.54
C CYS A 209 -0.07 3.51 -16.99
#